data_821fdb3f1cd22433a03bd5d0720e12e1
#
_entry.id   821fdb3f1cd22433a03bd5d0720e12e1
#
_cell.length_a   1.000
_cell.length_b   1.000
_cell.length_c   1.000
_cell.angle_alpha   90.00
_cell.angle_beta   90.00
_cell.angle_gamma   90.00
#
_symmetry.space_group_name_H-M   'P 1'
#
loop_
_entity.id
_entity.type
_entity.pdbx_description
1 polymer ?
#
loop_
_entity_poly.entity_id
_entity_poly.type
_entity_poly.pdbx_seq_one_letter_code
_entity_poly.pdbx_strand_id
1 'polypeptide(L)'
;MKIKLHEIAHARAGDKGEITNVAVFPYNEDHYPALKSILTPAAVKEHFAGLVSGEVVRFDLPSLKGFNFVLHGTRKGGVSAALELDAHGKAFSSGMLEMEID
;
A
#
# COMPACT_ATOMS: atom_id res chain seq x y z
N MET A 1 2.40 8.70 -19.51
CA MET A 1 3.27 7.53 -19.41
C MET A 1 3.18 6.94 -18.00
N LYS A 2 3.00 5.65 -17.91
CA LYS A 2 2.86 5.02 -16.60
C LYS A 2 4.21 4.56 -16.05
N ILE A 3 4.38 4.75 -14.76
CA ILE A 3 5.57 4.27 -14.07
C ILE A 3 5.11 3.45 -12.87
N LYS A 4 6.01 2.67 -12.33
CA LYS A 4 5.72 1.94 -11.09
C LYS A 4 5.98 2.85 -9.91
N LEU A 5 5.19 2.68 -8.86
CA LEU A 5 5.32 3.52 -7.68
C LEU A 5 6.73 3.44 -7.09
N HIS A 6 7.40 2.29 -7.17
CA HIS A 6 8.74 2.14 -6.61
C HIS A 6 9.76 3.10 -7.23
N GLU A 7 9.46 3.65 -8.40
CA GLU A 7 10.39 4.58 -9.04
C GLU A 7 10.45 5.92 -8.34
N ILE A 8 9.41 6.29 -7.61
CA ILE A 8 9.36 7.60 -6.96
C ILE A 8 9.06 7.52 -5.46
N ALA A 9 8.86 6.33 -4.92
CA ALA A 9 8.50 6.21 -3.51
C ALA A 9 9.04 4.92 -2.92
N HIS A 10 9.07 4.88 -1.60
CA HIS A 10 9.36 3.66 -0.87
C HIS A 10 8.22 3.38 0.10
N ALA A 11 8.16 2.16 0.60
CA ALA A 11 7.07 1.76 1.46
C ALA A 11 7.57 0.81 2.55
N ARG A 12 6.86 0.80 3.66
CA ARG A 12 7.08 -0.14 4.75
C ARG A 12 5.75 -0.75 5.12
N ALA A 13 5.75 -2.01 5.49
CA ALA A 13 4.53 -2.69 5.89
C ALA A 13 4.73 -3.37 7.24
N GLY A 14 3.64 -3.42 8.01
CA GLY A 14 3.58 -4.17 9.23
C GLY A 14 2.24 -4.85 9.31
N ASP A 15 2.15 -5.94 10.04
CA ASP A 15 0.88 -6.62 10.16
C ASP A 15 0.57 -6.96 11.61
N LYS A 16 -0.71 -7.06 11.92
CA LYS A 16 -1.18 -7.43 13.23
C LYS A 16 -2.54 -8.09 13.07
N GLY A 17 -2.57 -9.41 13.19
CA GLY A 17 -3.79 -10.16 12.99
C GLY A 17 -4.24 -10.06 11.54
N GLU A 18 -5.46 -9.58 11.34
CA GLU A 18 -6.03 -9.45 10.00
C GLU A 18 -5.85 -8.05 9.43
N ILE A 19 -5.03 -7.25 10.08
CA ILE A 19 -4.79 -5.88 9.64
C ILE A 19 -3.35 -5.74 9.23
N THR A 20 -3.14 -5.17 8.05
CA THR A 20 -1.82 -4.85 7.56
C THR A 20 -1.78 -3.35 7.30
N ASN A 21 -0.73 -2.68 7.72
CA ASN A 21 -0.59 -1.28 7.38
C ASN A 21 0.61 -1.11 6.47
N VAL A 22 0.47 -0.21 5.51
CA VAL A 22 1.52 0.09 4.55
C VAL A 22 1.73 1.60 4.55
N ALA A 23 2.93 2.01 4.90
CA ALA A 23 3.27 3.43 4.87
C ALA A 23 4.06 3.70 3.59
N VAL A 24 3.71 4.77 2.89
CA VAL A 24 4.29 5.13 1.61
C VAL A 24 4.84 6.54 1.70
N PHE A 25 6.08 6.72 1.28
CA PHE A 25 6.73 8.04 1.30
C PHE A 25 7.44 8.27 -0.02
N PRO A 26 7.14 9.39 -0.72
CA PRO A 26 7.88 9.71 -1.94
C PRO A 26 9.32 10.09 -1.60
N TYR A 27 10.23 9.76 -2.49
CA TYR A 27 11.62 10.19 -2.32
C TYR A 27 11.75 11.70 -2.48
N ASN A 28 10.92 12.28 -3.33
CA ASN A 28 10.87 13.73 -3.54
C ASN A 28 9.54 14.23 -3.02
N GLU A 29 9.59 15.13 -2.02
CA GLU A 29 8.38 15.66 -1.42
C GLU A 29 7.46 16.36 -2.40
N ASP A 30 8.01 16.84 -3.51
CA ASP A 30 7.20 17.49 -4.54
C ASP A 30 6.19 16.55 -5.16
N HIS A 31 6.39 15.24 -5.02
CA HIS A 31 5.45 14.25 -5.54
C HIS A 31 4.28 13.99 -4.61
N TYR A 32 4.32 14.53 -3.40
CA TYR A 32 3.26 14.28 -2.42
C TYR A 32 1.86 14.69 -2.92
N PRO A 33 1.67 15.89 -3.48
CA PRO A 33 0.33 16.27 -3.95
C PRO A 33 -0.20 15.35 -5.05
N ALA A 34 0.67 14.95 -5.97
CA ALA A 34 0.25 14.06 -7.06
C ALA A 34 -0.14 12.69 -6.51
N LEU A 35 0.66 12.15 -5.59
CA LEU A 35 0.36 10.86 -4.99
C LEU A 35 -0.92 10.92 -4.16
N LYS A 36 -1.18 12.05 -3.53
CA LYS A 36 -2.40 12.20 -2.76
C LYS A 36 -3.65 12.03 -3.64
N SER A 37 -3.57 12.49 -4.88
CA SER A 37 -4.67 12.33 -5.83
C SER A 37 -4.76 10.92 -6.39
N ILE A 38 -3.62 10.26 -6.57
CA ILE A 38 -3.54 8.96 -7.24
C ILE A 38 -3.80 7.81 -6.27
N LEU A 39 -3.22 7.88 -5.06
CA LEU A 39 -3.28 6.78 -4.11
C LEU A 39 -4.50 6.90 -3.20
N THR A 40 -5.68 6.80 -3.80
CA THR A 40 -6.93 6.82 -3.03
C THR A 40 -7.15 5.45 -2.39
N PRO A 41 -7.95 5.39 -1.30
CA PRO A 41 -8.28 4.08 -0.72
C PRO A 41 -8.89 3.13 -1.73
N ALA A 42 -9.75 3.63 -2.61
CA ALA A 42 -10.38 2.80 -3.63
C ALA A 42 -9.36 2.22 -4.61
N ALA A 43 -8.41 3.05 -5.04
CA ALA A 43 -7.38 2.60 -5.97
C ALA A 43 -6.49 1.54 -5.34
N VAL A 44 -6.14 1.74 -4.07
CA VAL A 44 -5.30 0.79 -3.34
C VAL A 44 -6.06 -0.52 -3.14
N LYS A 45 -7.33 -0.45 -2.79
CA LYS A 45 -8.12 -1.65 -2.60
C LYS A 45 -8.24 -2.43 -3.90
N GLU A 46 -8.45 -1.74 -5.01
CA GLU A 46 -8.53 -2.40 -6.30
C GLU A 46 -7.21 -3.06 -6.67
N HIS A 47 -6.11 -2.38 -6.38
CA HIS A 47 -4.77 -2.91 -6.66
C HIS A 47 -4.53 -4.23 -5.92
N PHE A 48 -5.04 -4.33 -4.69
CA PHE A 48 -4.91 -5.54 -3.89
C PHE A 48 -6.16 -6.41 -3.93
N ALA A 49 -6.94 -6.32 -5.00
CA ALA A 49 -8.15 -7.13 -5.11
C ALA A 49 -7.82 -8.60 -4.93
N GLY A 50 -8.61 -9.28 -4.11
CA GLY A 50 -8.38 -10.68 -3.80
C GLY A 50 -7.45 -10.90 -2.60
N LEU A 51 -6.69 -9.89 -2.21
CA LEU A 51 -5.78 -9.99 -1.07
C LEU A 51 -6.29 -9.19 0.14
N VAL A 52 -7.16 -8.24 -0.08
CA VAL A 52 -7.75 -7.42 0.97
C VAL A 52 -9.25 -7.56 0.87
N SER A 53 -9.87 -8.19 1.87
CA SER A 53 -11.31 -8.45 1.84
C SER A 53 -12.11 -7.36 2.56
N GLY A 54 -11.45 -6.55 3.37
CA GLY A 54 -12.12 -5.52 4.14
C GLY A 54 -11.86 -4.14 3.61
N GLU A 55 -12.03 -3.18 4.49
CA GLU A 55 -11.89 -1.77 4.14
C GLU A 55 -10.43 -1.35 4.03
N VAL A 56 -10.15 -0.42 3.14
CA VAL A 56 -8.85 0.26 3.06
C VAL A 56 -9.05 1.69 3.52
N VAL A 57 -8.27 2.10 4.50
CA VAL A 57 -8.32 3.45 5.07
C VAL A 57 -6.98 4.12 4.84
N ARG A 58 -7.00 5.36 4.38
CA ARG A 58 -5.78 6.13 4.20
C ARG A 58 -5.70 7.22 5.25
N PHE A 59 -4.58 7.28 5.93
CA PHE A 59 -4.25 8.38 6.83
C PHE A 59 -3.16 9.21 6.18
N ASP A 60 -3.43 10.48 5.97
CA ASP A 60 -2.47 11.39 5.37
C ASP A 60 -1.51 11.86 6.45
N LEU A 61 -0.23 11.91 6.10
CA LEU A 61 0.83 12.34 7.02
C LEU A 61 1.53 13.55 6.39
N PRO A 62 0.86 14.71 6.40
CA PRO A 62 1.39 15.86 5.68
C PRO A 62 2.73 16.36 6.18
N SER A 63 3.00 16.25 7.48
CA SER A 63 4.28 16.66 8.02
C SER A 63 5.42 15.82 7.47
N LEU A 64 5.13 14.56 7.18
CA LEU A 64 6.12 13.61 6.66
C LEU A 64 6.02 13.45 5.15
N LYS A 65 5.06 14.11 4.53
CA LYS A 65 4.79 14.01 3.10
C LYS A 65 4.57 12.55 2.69
N GLY A 66 3.75 11.86 3.48
CA GLY A 66 3.50 10.44 3.21
C GLY A 66 2.09 10.03 3.56
N PHE A 67 1.85 8.73 3.45
CA PHE A 67 0.54 8.14 3.70
C PHE A 67 0.70 6.85 4.48
N ASN A 68 -0.27 6.56 5.32
CA ASN A 68 -0.35 5.25 5.97
C ASN A 68 -1.68 4.62 5.57
N PHE A 69 -1.62 3.48 4.90
CA PHE A 69 -2.81 2.74 4.51
C PHE A 69 -3.04 1.62 5.49
N VAL A 70 -4.26 1.51 5.98
CA VAL A 70 -4.66 0.41 6.86
C VAL A 70 -5.55 -0.51 6.04
N LEU A 71 -5.08 -1.74 5.85
CA LEU A 71 -5.75 -2.73 5.02
C LEU A 71 -6.38 -3.77 5.92
N HIS A 72 -7.70 -3.88 5.89
CA HIS A 72 -8.43 -4.81 6.74
C HIS A 72 -8.71 -6.10 6.00
N GLY A 73 -8.70 -7.20 6.73
CA GLY A 73 -9.04 -8.50 6.15
C GLY A 73 -7.93 -9.06 5.26
N THR A 74 -6.68 -8.88 5.67
CA THR A 74 -5.54 -9.30 4.85
C THR A 74 -5.04 -10.70 5.19
N ARG A 75 -5.55 -11.30 6.26
CA ARG A 75 -5.05 -12.58 6.75
C ARG A 75 -6.07 -13.71 6.61
N LYS A 76 -6.75 -13.76 5.48
CA LYS A 76 -7.66 -14.85 5.21
C LYS A 76 -6.88 -15.99 4.56
N GLY A 77 -7.42 -17.20 4.65
CA GLY A 77 -6.73 -18.39 4.21
C GLY A 77 -6.08 -18.29 2.84
N GLY A 78 -6.85 -17.89 1.85
CA GLY A 78 -6.32 -17.77 0.49
C GLY A 78 -5.24 -16.69 0.38
N VAL A 79 -5.38 -15.67 1.17
CA VAL A 79 -4.40 -14.59 1.20
C VAL A 79 -3.08 -15.11 1.75
N SER A 80 -3.15 -15.95 2.76
CA SER A 80 -1.94 -16.51 3.36
C SER A 80 -1.12 -17.26 2.31
N ALA A 81 -1.78 -18.02 1.46
CA ALA A 81 -1.08 -18.77 0.42
C ALA A 81 -0.38 -17.80 -0.55
N ALA A 82 -1.06 -16.72 -0.90
CA ALA A 82 -0.48 -15.75 -1.81
C ALA A 82 0.70 -15.02 -1.22
N LEU A 83 0.72 -14.90 0.11
CA LEU A 83 1.75 -14.14 0.80
C LEU A 83 2.77 -15.02 1.50
N GLU A 84 2.77 -16.30 1.24
CA GLU A 84 3.68 -17.20 1.95
C GLU A 84 5.15 -16.89 1.72
N LEU A 85 5.46 -16.20 0.65
CA LEU A 85 6.83 -15.77 0.38
C LEU A 85 7.27 -14.67 1.30
N ASP A 86 6.34 -14.08 2.04
CA ASP A 86 6.64 -13.00 2.96
C ASP A 86 5.78 -13.16 4.20
N ALA A 87 6.31 -13.84 5.17
CA ALA A 87 5.57 -14.19 6.37
C ALA A 87 5.21 -12.98 7.24
N HIS A 88 5.78 -11.83 6.96
CA HIS A 88 5.63 -10.66 7.81
C HIS A 88 4.93 -9.50 7.14
N GLY A 89 4.21 -9.78 6.07
CA GLY A 89 3.46 -8.73 5.41
C GLY A 89 4.28 -7.86 4.48
N LYS A 90 5.56 -8.16 4.29
CA LYS A 90 6.41 -7.38 3.38
C LYS A 90 5.93 -7.46 1.94
N ALA A 91 5.19 -8.53 1.60
CA ALA A 91 4.63 -8.65 0.27
C ALA A 91 3.69 -7.49 -0.03
N PHE A 92 3.04 -6.92 0.99
CA PHE A 92 2.18 -5.77 0.78
C PHE A 92 2.98 -4.52 0.46
N SER A 93 4.16 -4.32 1.08
CA SER A 93 4.98 -3.17 0.74
C SER A 93 5.51 -3.30 -0.69
N SER A 94 6.01 -4.48 -1.06
CA SER A 94 6.47 -4.71 -2.42
C SER A 94 5.33 -4.59 -3.42
N GLY A 95 4.16 -5.17 -3.09
CA GLY A 95 2.99 -5.09 -3.95
C GLY A 95 2.52 -3.67 -4.14
N MET A 96 2.55 -2.87 -3.08
CA MET A 96 2.17 -1.47 -3.18
C MET A 96 3.05 -0.74 -4.17
N LEU A 97 4.35 -1.03 -4.14
CA LEU A 97 5.31 -0.36 -5.01
C LEU A 97 5.22 -0.80 -6.46
N GLU A 98 4.53 -1.91 -6.74
CA GLU A 98 4.27 -2.35 -8.10
C GLU A 98 3.08 -1.63 -8.73
N MET A 99 2.37 -0.82 -7.97
CA MET A 99 1.24 -0.09 -8.49
C MET A 99 1.67 0.86 -9.59
N GLU A 100 0.93 0.85 -10.69
CA GLU A 100 1.22 1.74 -11.81
C GLU A 100 0.53 3.08 -11.61
N ILE A 101 1.26 4.14 -11.85
CA ILE A 101 0.75 5.49 -11.68
C ILE A 101 1.14 6.34 -12.89
N ASP A 102 0.41 7.42 -13.09
CA ASP A 102 0.71 8.36 -14.18
C ASP A 102 1.47 9.58 -13.70
#